data_4c3990c28e216ef11acacadeeab60df6
#
_entry.id   4c3990c28e216ef11acacadeeab60df6
#
_cell.length_a   1.000
_cell.length_b   1.000
_cell.length_c   1.000
_cell.angle_alpha   90.00
_cell.angle_beta   90.00
_cell.angle_gamma   90.00
#
_symmetry.space_group_name_H-M   'P 1'
#
loop_
_entity.id
_entity.type
_entity.pdbx_description
1 polymer ?
#
loop_
_entity_poly.entity_id
_entity_poly.type
_entity_poly.pdbx_seq_one_letter_code
_entity_poly.pdbx_strand_id
1 'polypeptide(L)'
;MFDLKRLLQYEFFPAELPPCFSSDDLAENAQHAIQAASKLHRDYSIPLIYSGYKSETARRKFAVPNPYHYCKAVDCIVQQEPVLKPIFEKSPYSLTAPVDRVPKDRQPYAKRSSSIAETKREIELLYQDNRYEIRLDINSFFDNIYTHTIPWAIHGISAAKKKKNDRMLPGNQVD
;
A
#
# COMPACT_ATOMS: atom_id res chain seq x y z
N MET A 1 9.51 -9.78 8.40
CA MET A 1 10.27 -9.42 7.19
C MET A 1 9.36 -9.55 5.98
N PHE A 2 9.27 -8.51 5.16
CA PHE A 2 8.46 -8.56 3.95
C PHE A 2 9.09 -9.51 2.93
N ASP A 3 8.26 -10.30 2.30
CA ASP A 3 8.66 -11.23 1.24
C ASP A 3 8.16 -10.72 -0.11
N LEU A 4 9.09 -10.52 -1.07
CA LEU A 4 8.78 -9.95 -2.38
C LEU A 4 7.73 -10.77 -3.13
N LYS A 5 7.91 -12.10 -3.20
CA LYS A 5 7.01 -12.99 -3.92
C LYS A 5 5.59 -12.89 -3.36
N ARG A 6 5.49 -12.88 -2.05
CA ARG A 6 4.21 -12.83 -1.35
C ARG A 6 3.50 -11.49 -1.54
N LEU A 7 4.22 -10.36 -1.42
CA LEU A 7 3.64 -9.05 -1.67
C LEU A 7 3.10 -8.94 -3.09
N LEU A 8 3.81 -9.50 -4.08
CA LEU A 8 3.34 -9.53 -5.46
C LEU A 8 2.13 -10.44 -5.64
N GLN A 9 2.00 -11.53 -4.88
CA GLN A 9 0.88 -12.46 -5.01
C GLN A 9 -0.41 -11.96 -4.38
N TYR A 10 -0.35 -11.28 -3.23
CA TYR A 10 -1.54 -11.13 -2.38
C TYR A 10 -1.86 -9.72 -1.88
N GLU A 11 -0.96 -8.74 -2.01
CA GLU A 11 -1.14 -7.49 -1.27
C GLU A 11 -1.63 -6.31 -2.12
N PHE A 12 -1.19 -6.21 -3.36
CA PHE A 12 -1.32 -4.97 -4.11
C PHE A 12 -2.30 -5.04 -5.28
N PHE A 13 -2.75 -6.23 -5.62
CA PHE A 13 -3.81 -6.36 -6.61
C PHE A 13 -5.18 -6.35 -5.94
N PRO A 14 -6.15 -5.60 -6.47
CA PRO A 14 -7.50 -5.63 -5.94
C PRO A 14 -8.11 -7.03 -6.09
N ALA A 15 -8.87 -7.44 -5.09
CA ALA A 15 -9.59 -8.72 -5.11
C ALA A 15 -10.60 -8.83 -6.26
N GLU A 16 -10.99 -7.68 -6.83
CA GLU A 16 -11.93 -7.56 -7.95
C GLU A 16 -11.26 -7.64 -9.33
N LEU A 17 -10.03 -8.12 -9.42
CA LEU A 17 -9.41 -8.40 -10.72
C LEU A 17 -10.23 -9.42 -11.51
N PRO A 18 -10.35 -9.26 -12.83
CA PRO A 18 -10.93 -10.29 -13.67
C PRO A 18 -10.24 -11.64 -13.42
N PRO A 19 -10.99 -12.78 -13.38
CA PRO A 19 -10.43 -14.09 -13.03
C PRO A 19 -9.27 -14.57 -13.92
N CYS A 20 -9.12 -13.99 -15.10
CA CYS A 20 -8.02 -14.30 -16.02
C CYS A 20 -6.69 -13.63 -15.61
N PHE A 21 -6.70 -12.71 -14.66
CA PHE A 21 -5.49 -12.07 -14.16
C PHE A 21 -5.04 -12.77 -12.87
N SER A 22 -3.86 -13.34 -12.91
CA SER A 22 -3.14 -13.86 -11.74
C SER A 22 -1.78 -13.19 -11.65
N SER A 23 -1.35 -12.90 -10.44
CA SER A 23 -0.02 -12.39 -10.16
C SER A 23 0.98 -13.49 -9.77
N ASP A 24 0.56 -14.74 -9.77
CA ASP A 24 1.42 -15.87 -9.35
C ASP A 24 2.65 -15.99 -10.24
N ASP A 25 2.47 -16.02 -11.56
CA ASP A 25 3.58 -16.11 -12.52
C ASP A 25 4.49 -14.87 -12.46
N LEU A 26 3.91 -13.69 -12.24
CA LEU A 26 4.68 -12.47 -12.05
C LEU A 26 5.54 -12.55 -10.79
N ALA A 27 4.99 -13.05 -9.70
CA ALA A 27 5.70 -13.21 -8.44
C ALA A 27 6.83 -14.24 -8.54
N GLU A 28 6.63 -15.32 -9.30
CA GLU A 28 7.67 -16.32 -9.56
C GLU A 28 8.82 -15.78 -10.41
N ASN A 29 8.52 -14.89 -11.34
CA ASN A 29 9.48 -14.27 -12.24
C ASN A 29 9.88 -12.83 -11.83
N ALA A 30 9.65 -12.43 -10.57
CA ALA A 30 9.84 -11.07 -10.09
C ALA A 30 11.25 -10.52 -10.36
N GLN A 31 12.29 -11.31 -10.14
CA GLN A 31 13.67 -10.90 -10.39
C GLN A 31 13.94 -10.58 -11.86
N HIS A 32 13.37 -11.37 -12.77
CA HIS A 32 13.43 -11.07 -14.21
C HIS A 32 12.74 -9.74 -14.55
N ALA A 33 11.56 -9.51 -13.97
CA ALA A 33 10.81 -8.28 -14.18
C ALA A 33 11.58 -7.06 -13.64
N ILE A 34 12.20 -7.15 -12.46
CA ILE A 34 13.02 -6.08 -11.87
C ILE A 34 14.25 -5.79 -12.76
N GLN A 35 14.95 -6.81 -13.23
CA GLN A 35 16.08 -6.65 -14.15
C GLN A 35 15.66 -6.01 -15.47
N ALA A 36 14.50 -6.40 -16.01
CA ALA A 36 13.95 -5.78 -17.20
C ALA A 36 13.55 -4.31 -16.95
N ALA A 37 12.96 -4.01 -15.79
CA ALA A 37 12.61 -2.66 -15.39
C ALA A 37 13.81 -1.72 -15.35
N SER A 38 14.99 -2.20 -14.92
CA SER A 38 16.21 -1.39 -14.86
C SER A 38 16.72 -0.95 -16.25
N LYS A 39 16.27 -1.61 -17.31
CA LYS A 39 16.61 -1.27 -18.71
C LYS A 39 15.59 -0.31 -19.36
N LEU A 40 14.48 -0.02 -18.69
CA LEU A 40 13.49 0.91 -19.22
C LEU A 40 14.04 2.34 -19.15
N HIS A 41 13.83 3.10 -20.23
CA HIS A 41 14.28 4.49 -20.34
C HIS A 41 13.39 5.47 -19.56
N ARG A 42 12.23 5.02 -19.07
CA ARG A 42 11.26 5.85 -18.35
C ARG A 42 11.01 5.30 -16.97
N ASP A 43 10.97 6.20 -15.99
CA ASP A 43 10.68 5.87 -14.59
C ASP A 43 9.17 5.83 -14.30
N TYR A 44 8.32 5.98 -15.32
CA TYR A 44 6.87 5.95 -15.19
C TYR A 44 6.22 5.11 -16.28
N SER A 45 5.03 4.63 -16.00
CA SER A 45 4.19 3.89 -16.95
C SER A 45 2.72 4.23 -16.79
N ILE A 46 1.96 4.04 -17.86
CA ILE A 46 0.51 4.19 -17.83
C ILE A 46 -0.09 2.84 -17.45
N PRO A 47 -0.95 2.77 -16.42
CA PRO A 47 -1.62 1.54 -16.04
C PRO A 47 -2.72 1.18 -17.05
N LEU A 48 -3.08 -0.10 -17.10
CA LEU A 48 -4.27 -0.56 -17.79
C LEU A 48 -5.52 -0.21 -16.95
N ILE A 49 -6.32 0.73 -17.42
CA ILE A 49 -7.53 1.17 -16.73
C ILE A 49 -8.71 0.33 -17.19
N TYR A 50 -9.49 -0.18 -16.25
CA TYR A 50 -10.75 -0.85 -16.52
C TYR A 50 -11.84 -0.39 -15.54
N SER A 51 -13.08 -0.72 -15.87
CA SER A 51 -14.25 -0.24 -15.14
C SER A 51 -15.05 -1.42 -14.60
N GLY A 52 -15.16 -1.48 -13.28
CA GLY A 52 -15.97 -2.47 -12.57
C GLY A 52 -17.35 -1.92 -12.15
N TYR A 53 -18.26 -2.82 -11.84
CA TYR A 53 -19.56 -2.47 -11.25
C TYR A 53 -19.41 -1.99 -9.82
N LYS A 54 -20.10 -0.95 -9.44
CA LYS A 54 -20.20 -0.45 -8.06
C LYS A 54 -21.64 -0.42 -7.57
N SER A 55 -22.54 0.09 -8.39
CA SER A 55 -23.99 0.13 -8.15
C SER A 55 -24.71 0.33 -9.49
N GLU A 56 -26.04 0.34 -9.48
CA GLU A 56 -26.85 0.58 -10.69
C GLU A 56 -26.49 1.89 -11.39
N THR A 57 -26.12 2.93 -10.64
CA THR A 57 -25.84 4.27 -11.17
C THR A 57 -24.35 4.62 -11.19
N ALA A 58 -23.47 3.77 -10.66
CA ALA A 58 -22.05 4.08 -10.53
C ALA A 58 -21.13 2.92 -10.92
N ARG A 59 -20.01 3.28 -11.51
CA ARG A 59 -18.92 2.36 -11.83
C ARG A 59 -17.65 2.77 -11.07
N ARG A 60 -16.84 1.78 -10.72
CA ARG A 60 -15.52 1.99 -10.10
C ARG A 60 -14.44 1.82 -11.15
N LYS A 61 -13.55 2.80 -11.25
CA LYS A 61 -12.34 2.67 -12.08
C LYS A 61 -11.29 1.90 -11.29
N PHE A 62 -10.72 0.91 -11.94
CA PHE A 62 -9.59 0.14 -11.45
C PHE A 62 -8.41 0.30 -12.40
N ALA A 63 -7.22 0.05 -11.91
CA ALA A 63 -6.01 0.13 -12.68
C ALA A 63 -5.10 -1.06 -12.40
N VAL A 64 -4.62 -1.72 -13.47
CA VAL A 64 -3.57 -2.73 -13.37
C VAL A 64 -2.26 -2.04 -13.72
N PRO A 65 -1.30 -1.97 -12.79
CA PRO A 65 -0.02 -1.31 -13.03
C PRO A 65 0.82 -2.09 -14.05
N ASN A 66 1.76 -1.39 -14.68
CA ASN A 66 2.76 -2.05 -15.52
C ASN A 66 3.58 -3.03 -14.65
N PRO A 67 3.70 -4.32 -15.03
CA PRO A 67 4.31 -5.35 -14.21
C PRO A 67 5.77 -5.06 -13.84
N TYR A 68 6.54 -4.45 -14.73
CA TYR A 68 7.94 -4.13 -14.48
C TYR A 68 8.12 -3.05 -13.43
N HIS A 69 7.40 -1.94 -13.56
CA HIS A 69 7.43 -0.86 -12.57
C HIS A 69 6.83 -1.30 -11.24
N TYR A 70 5.80 -2.13 -11.30
CA TYR A 70 5.17 -2.69 -10.11
C TYR A 70 6.14 -3.56 -9.30
N CYS A 71 6.85 -4.51 -9.95
CA CYS A 71 7.86 -5.32 -9.28
C CYS A 71 8.99 -4.47 -8.68
N LYS A 72 9.44 -3.44 -9.41
CA LYS A 72 10.47 -2.52 -8.92
C LYS A 72 9.99 -1.74 -7.69
N ALA A 73 8.76 -1.27 -7.69
CA ALA A 73 8.19 -0.55 -6.55
C ALA A 73 8.05 -1.47 -5.32
N VAL A 74 7.56 -2.70 -5.50
CA VAL A 74 7.44 -3.66 -4.41
C VAL A 74 8.81 -4.06 -3.85
N ASP A 75 9.81 -4.26 -4.72
CA ASP A 75 11.19 -4.54 -4.30
C ASP A 75 11.76 -3.39 -3.46
N CYS A 76 11.51 -2.15 -3.86
CA CYS A 76 11.89 -0.96 -3.08
C CYS A 76 11.23 -0.96 -1.70
N ILE A 77 9.94 -1.30 -1.60
CA ILE A 77 9.24 -1.42 -0.31
C ILE A 77 9.88 -2.49 0.57
N VAL A 78 10.22 -3.64 0.02
CA VAL A 78 10.91 -4.72 0.73
C VAL A 78 12.27 -4.25 1.26
N GLN A 79 13.06 -3.59 0.43
CA GLN A 79 14.37 -3.06 0.83
C GLN A 79 14.27 -1.97 1.91
N GLN A 80 13.20 -1.16 1.89
CA GLN A 80 12.97 -0.09 2.85
C GLN A 80 12.16 -0.52 4.08
N GLU A 81 11.84 -1.81 4.24
CA GLU A 81 11.11 -2.32 5.42
C GLU A 81 11.68 -1.81 6.75
N PRO A 82 12.99 -1.81 7.00
CA PRO A 82 13.55 -1.35 8.28
C PRO A 82 13.21 0.12 8.61
N VAL A 83 12.99 0.93 7.58
CA VAL A 83 12.63 2.36 7.72
C VAL A 83 11.12 2.52 7.84
N LEU A 84 10.34 1.73 7.11
CA LEU A 84 8.88 1.82 7.04
C LEU A 84 8.20 1.20 8.26
N LYS A 85 8.69 0.06 8.74
CA LYS A 85 8.09 -0.68 9.86
C LYS A 85 7.91 0.16 11.13
N PRO A 86 8.90 0.93 11.63
CA PRO A 86 8.72 1.78 12.79
C PRO A 86 7.66 2.88 12.61
N ILE A 87 7.39 3.29 11.36
CA ILE A 87 6.37 4.31 11.06
C ILE A 87 4.98 3.70 11.20
N PHE A 88 4.78 2.49 10.68
CA PHE A 88 3.50 1.77 10.82
C PHE A 88 3.15 1.47 12.27
N GLU A 89 4.17 1.15 13.08
CA GLU A 89 4.00 0.82 14.50
C GLU A 89 3.72 2.06 15.38
N LYS A 90 4.06 3.25 14.91
CA LYS A 90 3.87 4.49 15.68
C LYS A 90 2.44 5.01 15.73
N SER A 91 1.58 4.60 14.83
CA SER A 91 0.22 5.13 14.76
C SER A 91 -0.70 4.44 15.77
N PRO A 92 -1.13 5.13 16.85
CA PRO A 92 -2.08 4.56 17.80
C PRO A 92 -3.51 4.48 17.24
N TYR A 93 -3.77 5.13 16.10
CA TYR A 93 -5.10 5.22 15.50
C TYR A 93 -5.31 4.26 14.33
N SER A 94 -4.25 3.64 13.83
CA SER A 94 -4.36 2.70 12.73
C SER A 94 -4.87 1.36 13.23
N LEU A 95 -6.04 0.97 12.77
CA LEU A 95 -6.62 -0.36 13.02
C LEU A 95 -6.02 -1.45 12.11
N THR A 96 -5.18 -1.06 11.18
CA THR A 96 -4.53 -1.96 10.22
C THR A 96 -3.04 -1.69 10.22
N ALA A 97 -2.26 -2.69 10.57
CA ALA A 97 -0.81 -2.64 10.50
C ALA A 97 -0.29 -3.87 9.75
N PRO A 98 0.78 -3.76 8.97
CA PRO A 98 1.45 -4.92 8.40
C PRO A 98 1.92 -5.84 9.52
N VAL A 99 1.56 -7.11 9.45
CA VAL A 99 1.91 -8.08 10.49
C VAL A 99 3.09 -8.91 10.02
N ASP A 100 4.11 -9.00 10.87
CA ASP A 100 5.32 -9.81 10.65
C ASP A 100 5.01 -11.32 10.86
N ARG A 101 3.88 -11.77 10.34
CA ARG A 101 3.53 -13.18 10.29
C ARG A 101 3.68 -13.65 8.87
N VAL A 102 4.38 -14.76 8.67
CA VAL A 102 4.15 -15.57 7.48
C VAL A 102 2.76 -16.16 7.66
N PRO A 103 1.72 -15.61 7.05
CA PRO A 103 0.38 -16.15 7.19
C PRO A 103 0.40 -17.58 6.64
N LYS A 104 -0.26 -18.46 7.35
CA LYS A 104 -0.65 -19.74 6.79
C LYS A 104 -1.68 -19.42 5.70
N ASP A 105 -1.42 -19.89 4.51
CA ASP A 105 -2.27 -19.68 3.33
C ASP A 105 -2.33 -18.22 2.82
N ARG A 106 -2.90 -18.04 1.66
CA ARG A 106 -3.07 -16.83 0.83
C ARG A 106 -3.63 -15.59 1.55
N GLN A 107 -3.12 -15.24 2.72
CA GLN A 107 -3.57 -14.09 3.50
C GLN A 107 -2.60 -12.89 3.36
N PRO A 108 -3.13 -11.68 3.22
CA PRO A 108 -2.33 -10.47 3.16
C PRO A 108 -1.52 -10.22 4.44
N TYR A 109 -0.40 -9.50 4.31
CA TYR A 109 0.39 -9.03 5.45
C TYR A 109 -0.37 -8.00 6.28
N ALA A 110 -1.12 -7.13 5.63
CA ALA A 110 -1.92 -6.14 6.32
C ALA A 110 -3.11 -6.83 7.00
N LYS A 111 -3.06 -6.92 8.31
CA LYS A 111 -4.15 -7.42 9.14
C LYS A 111 -4.64 -6.30 10.03
N ARG A 112 -5.94 -6.24 10.28
CA ARG A 112 -6.46 -5.41 11.36
C ARG A 112 -5.79 -5.81 12.66
N SER A 113 -5.35 -4.85 13.44
CA SER A 113 -4.82 -5.06 14.78
C SER A 113 -5.90 -5.60 15.73
N SER A 114 -7.17 -5.31 15.44
CA SER A 114 -8.34 -5.81 16.15
C SER A 114 -9.34 -6.46 15.18
N SER A 115 -10.11 -7.42 15.67
CA SER A 115 -11.24 -7.98 14.92
C SER A 115 -12.36 -6.91 14.79
N ILE A 116 -13.27 -7.11 13.82
CA ILE A 116 -14.43 -6.21 13.66
C ILE A 116 -15.28 -6.17 14.96
N ALA A 117 -15.38 -7.30 15.65
CA ALA A 117 -16.14 -7.39 16.90
C ALA A 117 -15.45 -6.60 18.04
N GLU A 118 -14.14 -6.70 18.17
CA GLU A 118 -13.37 -5.92 19.14
C GLU A 118 -13.45 -4.42 18.85
N THR A 119 -13.31 -4.01 17.59
CA THR A 119 -13.46 -2.61 17.18
C THR A 119 -14.87 -2.07 17.52
N LYS A 120 -15.91 -2.87 17.26
CA LYS A 120 -17.28 -2.46 17.62
C LYS A 120 -17.44 -2.29 19.13
N ARG A 121 -16.90 -3.21 19.92
CA ARG A 121 -16.94 -3.14 21.37
C ARG A 121 -16.20 -1.91 21.92
N GLU A 122 -15.04 -1.60 21.37
CA GLU A 122 -14.32 -0.37 21.72
C GLU A 122 -15.13 0.90 21.41
N ILE A 123 -15.77 0.94 20.24
CA ILE A 123 -16.65 2.04 19.87
C ILE A 123 -17.86 2.14 20.82
N GLU A 124 -18.48 1.01 21.18
CA GLU A 124 -19.60 0.98 22.14
C GLU A 124 -19.17 1.50 23.52
N LEU A 125 -17.98 1.17 23.99
CA LEU A 125 -17.45 1.71 25.25
C LEU A 125 -17.24 3.23 25.16
N LEU A 126 -16.74 3.73 24.05
CA LEU A 126 -16.58 5.17 23.83
C LEU A 126 -17.92 5.92 23.83
N TYR A 127 -19.01 5.30 23.38
CA TYR A 127 -20.35 5.91 23.46
C TYR A 127 -20.85 6.12 24.88
N GLN A 128 -20.42 5.30 25.84
CA GLN A 128 -20.84 5.43 27.22
C GLN A 128 -20.29 6.69 27.89
N ASP A 129 -19.08 7.12 27.48
CA ASP A 129 -18.37 8.23 28.08
C ASP A 129 -18.46 9.53 27.28
N ASN A 130 -18.94 9.48 26.04
CA ASN A 130 -18.97 10.61 25.13
C ASN A 130 -20.39 10.96 24.67
N ARG A 131 -20.72 12.24 24.74
CA ARG A 131 -22.05 12.77 24.38
C ARG A 131 -22.26 12.96 22.89
N TYR A 132 -21.16 13.09 22.14
CA TYR A 132 -21.19 13.40 20.71
C TYR A 132 -20.29 12.44 19.94
N GLU A 133 -20.76 12.02 18.77
CA GLU A 133 -19.99 11.27 17.77
C GLU A 133 -19.83 12.16 16.55
N ILE A 134 -18.61 12.22 16.02
CA ILE A 134 -18.29 12.86 14.73
C ILE A 134 -17.73 11.78 13.81
N ARG A 135 -18.41 11.52 12.69
CA ARG A 135 -17.94 10.63 11.64
C ARG A 135 -17.41 11.46 10.48
N LEU A 136 -16.16 11.25 10.14
CA LEU A 136 -15.50 11.93 9.03
C LEU A 136 -14.99 10.88 8.03
N ASP A 137 -15.08 11.23 6.76
CA ASP A 137 -14.48 10.47 5.67
C ASP A 137 -13.74 11.41 4.73
N ILE A 138 -12.59 10.95 4.23
CA ILE A 138 -11.78 11.73 3.29
C ILE A 138 -12.19 11.34 1.88
N ASN A 139 -12.85 12.27 1.19
CA ASN A 139 -13.26 12.04 -0.19
C ASN A 139 -12.05 11.76 -1.10
N SER A 140 -12.14 10.70 -1.91
CA SER A 140 -11.10 10.30 -2.86
C SER A 140 -9.69 10.24 -2.22
N PHE A 141 -9.61 9.64 -1.03
CA PHE A 141 -8.38 9.62 -0.22
C PHE A 141 -7.15 9.19 -1.04
N PHE A 142 -7.24 8.06 -1.75
CA PHE A 142 -6.11 7.52 -2.51
C PHE A 142 -5.71 8.42 -3.69
N ASP A 143 -6.67 9.03 -4.37
CA ASP A 143 -6.42 9.93 -5.50
C ASP A 143 -5.76 11.25 -5.06
N ASN A 144 -5.94 11.61 -3.78
CA ASN A 144 -5.42 12.85 -3.19
C ASN A 144 -4.18 12.66 -2.32
N ILE A 145 -3.63 11.45 -2.24
CA ILE A 145 -2.35 11.24 -1.55
C ILE A 145 -1.25 11.98 -2.31
N TYR A 146 -0.63 12.94 -1.63
CA TYR A 146 0.54 13.61 -2.14
C TYR A 146 1.77 12.72 -1.93
N THR A 147 2.39 12.25 -3.00
CA THR A 147 3.47 11.26 -2.96
C THR A 147 4.63 11.71 -2.06
N HIS A 148 4.99 12.99 -2.09
CA HIS A 148 6.02 13.55 -1.21
C HIS A 148 5.71 13.45 0.29
N THR A 149 4.52 13.01 0.69
CA THR A 149 4.24 12.73 2.11
C THR A 149 5.04 11.56 2.64
N ILE A 150 5.45 10.64 1.77
CA ILE A 150 6.30 9.50 2.15
C ILE A 150 7.66 9.98 2.69
N PRO A 151 8.47 10.74 1.94
CA PRO A 151 9.71 11.31 2.49
C PRO A 151 9.47 12.23 3.70
N TRP A 152 8.34 12.92 3.77
CA TRP A 152 8.02 13.74 4.95
C TRP A 152 7.77 12.90 6.19
N ALA A 153 7.09 11.77 6.05
CA ALA A 153 6.83 10.86 7.17
C ALA A 153 8.13 10.21 7.69
N ILE A 154 9.05 9.91 6.79
CA ILE A 154 10.32 9.24 7.12
C ILE A 154 11.34 10.22 7.73
N HIS A 155 11.51 11.39 7.12
CA HIS A 155 12.61 12.31 7.44
C HIS A 155 12.16 13.62 8.09
N GLY A 156 10.87 13.89 8.15
CA GLY A 156 10.31 15.19 8.50
C GLY A 156 10.32 16.17 7.32
N ILE A 157 9.38 17.12 7.32
CA ILE A 157 9.12 18.04 6.20
C ILE A 157 10.37 18.87 5.84
N SER A 158 11.06 19.40 6.84
CA SER A 158 12.20 20.29 6.61
C SER A 158 13.40 19.58 5.99
N ALA A 159 13.71 18.36 6.44
CA ALA A 159 14.80 17.55 5.91
C ALA A 159 14.49 17.05 4.49
N ALA A 160 13.28 16.57 4.27
CA ALA A 160 12.83 16.10 2.96
C ALA A 160 12.84 17.23 1.91
N LYS A 161 12.36 18.43 2.26
CA LYS A 161 12.39 19.60 1.35
C LYS A 161 13.82 20.03 0.98
N LYS A 162 14.76 19.98 1.93
CA LYS A 162 16.17 20.31 1.66
C LYS A 162 16.84 19.31 0.74
N LYS A 163 16.45 18.03 0.83
CA LYS A 163 17.05 16.92 0.08
C LYS A 163 16.12 16.33 -0.99
N LYS A 164 15.20 17.11 -1.54
CA LYS A 164 14.21 16.65 -2.50
C LYS A 164 14.78 15.98 -3.76
N ASN A 165 16.00 16.32 -4.15
CA ASN A 165 16.67 15.79 -5.34
C ASN A 165 17.67 14.67 -4.99
N ASP A 166 17.80 14.29 -3.72
CA ASP A 166 18.70 13.24 -3.28
C ASP A 166 18.02 11.86 -3.45
N ARG A 167 18.31 11.21 -4.56
CA ARG A 167 17.76 9.87 -4.88
C ARG A 167 18.25 8.76 -3.93
N MET A 168 19.29 9.02 -3.14
CA MET A 168 19.79 8.04 -2.16
C MET A 168 19.03 8.13 -0.83
N LEU A 169 18.24 9.17 -0.62
CA LEU A 169 17.43 9.31 0.58
C LEU A 169 16.29 8.26 0.58
N PRO A 170 16.19 7.39 1.61
CA PRO A 170 15.22 6.30 1.62
C PRO A 170 13.78 6.70 1.29
N GLY A 171 13.30 7.82 1.81
CA GLY A 171 11.97 8.33 1.50
C GLY A 171 11.77 8.71 0.04
N ASN A 172 12.82 9.23 -0.62
CA ASN A 172 12.77 9.60 -2.03
C ASN A 172 12.92 8.39 -2.97
N GLN A 173 13.36 7.25 -2.46
CA GLN A 173 13.40 5.99 -3.23
C GLN A 173 12.02 5.34 -3.31
N VAL A 174 11.17 5.61 -2.34
CA VAL A 174 9.80 5.06 -2.26
C VAL A 174 8.79 6.01 -2.91
N ASP A 175 9.06 7.33 -2.96
CA ASP A 175 8.26 8.36 -3.65
C ASP A 175 8.40 8.23 -5.18
#